data_1bc01132fc82305a39416295ae1f9dff
#
_entry.id   1bc01132fc82305a39416295ae1f9dff
#
_cell.length_a   1.000
_cell.length_b   1.000
_cell.length_c   1.000
_cell.angle_alpha   90.00
_cell.angle_beta   90.00
_cell.angle_gamma   90.00
#
_symmetry.space_group_name_H-M   'P 1'
#
loop_
_entity.id
_entity.type
_entity.pdbx_description
1 polymer ?
#
loop_
_entity_poly.entity_id
_entity_poly.type
_entity_poly.pdbx_seq_one_letter_code
_entity_poly.pdbx_strand_id
1 'polypeptide(L)'
;MRYLDDLSSGVSVGTVYAVRNLPLGIAVVDEKKKLVWANGVFRSWIAGTEEGTPLRDIIQGQKVAKLWGKAGWFDCHAGGTFFRVFHKWVPSDEPDGASFMVLYFMDRSDVEKSLKESEEARPVFCLIRIDNIQEVTAEMSDVERSALLSDVTEKVLATFNSHDGFIKQYNASDFVACISSKALQDMMDSNFEILDRVREIHTVNRIPVTLSIGIVKSDESFNRQYEEAQVALDLALGRGGD
;
A
#
# COMPACT_ATOMS: atom_id res chain seq x y z
N MET A 1 -25.34 -35.43 -42.31
CA MET A 1 -23.96 -34.99 -42.52
C MET A 1 -23.84 -33.45 -42.52
N ARG A 2 -24.54 -32.71 -43.39
CA ARG A 2 -24.48 -31.21 -43.38
C ARG A 2 -24.72 -30.53 -42.03
N TYR A 3 -25.64 -31.03 -41.21
CA TYR A 3 -25.97 -30.41 -39.92
C TYR A 3 -24.83 -30.50 -38.88
N LEU A 4 -24.05 -31.58 -38.92
CA LEU A 4 -22.87 -31.74 -38.03
C LEU A 4 -21.69 -30.89 -38.51
N ASP A 5 -21.54 -30.69 -39.81
CA ASP A 5 -20.50 -29.81 -40.35
C ASP A 5 -20.82 -28.34 -40.08
N ASP A 6 -22.09 -27.93 -40.16
CA ASP A 6 -22.56 -26.59 -39.82
C ASP A 6 -22.44 -26.30 -38.32
N LEU A 7 -22.73 -27.28 -37.46
CA LEU A 7 -22.52 -27.19 -36.00
C LEU A 7 -21.03 -27.10 -35.63
N SER A 8 -20.21 -27.92 -36.27
CA SER A 8 -18.75 -27.90 -36.07
C SER A 8 -18.13 -26.59 -36.52
N SER A 9 -18.55 -26.05 -37.66
CA SER A 9 -18.08 -24.74 -38.15
C SER A 9 -18.58 -23.59 -37.28
N GLY A 10 -19.82 -23.62 -36.80
CA GLY A 10 -20.40 -22.63 -35.90
C GLY A 10 -19.73 -22.64 -34.53
N VAL A 11 -19.41 -23.81 -33.97
CA VAL A 11 -18.64 -23.94 -32.70
C VAL A 11 -17.22 -23.39 -32.88
N SER A 12 -16.58 -23.66 -34.00
CA SER A 12 -15.22 -23.15 -34.28
C SER A 12 -15.19 -21.62 -34.39
N VAL A 13 -16.16 -21.02 -35.10
CA VAL A 13 -16.32 -19.56 -35.20
C VAL A 13 -16.63 -18.94 -33.84
N GLY A 14 -17.56 -19.55 -33.08
CA GLY A 14 -17.87 -19.09 -31.71
C GLY A 14 -16.69 -19.17 -30.74
N THR A 15 -15.91 -20.23 -30.85
CA THR A 15 -14.70 -20.39 -30.02
C THR A 15 -13.66 -19.32 -30.35
N VAL A 16 -13.38 -19.08 -31.62
CA VAL A 16 -12.44 -18.03 -32.05
C VAL A 16 -12.93 -16.65 -31.61
N TYR A 17 -14.23 -16.39 -31.76
CA TYR A 17 -14.83 -15.12 -31.31
C TYR A 17 -14.71 -14.96 -29.79
N ALA A 18 -15.04 -16.00 -29.02
CA ALA A 18 -14.94 -15.99 -27.57
C ALA A 18 -13.50 -15.73 -27.10
N VAL A 19 -12.50 -16.41 -27.64
CA VAL A 19 -11.08 -16.23 -27.31
C VAL A 19 -10.60 -14.82 -27.64
N ARG A 20 -11.06 -14.25 -28.77
CA ARG A 20 -10.68 -12.88 -29.16
C ARG A 20 -11.29 -11.79 -28.28
N ASN A 21 -12.47 -12.03 -27.72
CA ASN A 21 -13.25 -11.05 -26.97
C ASN A 21 -13.33 -11.35 -25.47
N LEU A 22 -12.62 -12.37 -24.97
CA LEU A 22 -12.47 -12.58 -23.53
C LEU A 22 -11.83 -11.32 -22.92
N PRO A 23 -12.33 -10.84 -21.75
CA PRO A 23 -11.74 -9.71 -21.03
C PRO A 23 -10.42 -10.10 -20.34
N LEU A 24 -9.62 -10.90 -21.02
CA LEU A 24 -8.31 -11.41 -20.59
C LEU A 24 -7.30 -11.19 -21.69
N GLY A 25 -6.13 -10.69 -21.34
CA GLY A 25 -4.99 -10.69 -22.24
C GLY A 25 -4.47 -12.13 -22.40
N ILE A 26 -4.38 -12.63 -23.62
CA ILE A 26 -3.84 -13.95 -23.87
C ILE A 26 -2.59 -13.80 -24.74
N ALA A 27 -1.51 -14.44 -24.31
CA ALA A 27 -0.25 -14.51 -25.07
C ALA A 27 0.22 -15.97 -25.16
N VAL A 28 0.78 -16.33 -26.29
CA VAL A 28 1.41 -17.64 -26.54
C VAL A 28 2.86 -17.42 -26.85
N VAL A 29 3.74 -18.16 -26.19
CA VAL A 29 5.18 -18.10 -26.39
C VAL A 29 5.76 -19.46 -26.77
N ASP A 30 6.79 -19.45 -27.59
CA ASP A 30 7.50 -20.64 -28.05
C ASP A 30 8.54 -21.14 -27.03
N GLU A 31 9.24 -22.22 -27.36
CA GLU A 31 10.31 -22.80 -26.55
C GLU A 31 11.50 -21.82 -26.33
N LYS A 32 11.71 -20.90 -27.27
CA LYS A 32 12.71 -19.82 -27.14
C LYS A 32 12.21 -18.67 -26.28
N LYS A 33 11.00 -18.82 -25.70
CA LYS A 33 10.34 -17.81 -24.84
C LYS A 33 10.09 -16.51 -25.57
N LYS A 34 9.76 -16.60 -26.87
CA LYS A 34 9.37 -15.47 -27.70
C LYS A 34 7.87 -15.51 -27.96
N LEU A 35 7.27 -14.34 -28.01
CA LEU A 35 5.86 -14.17 -28.33
C LEU A 35 5.57 -14.70 -29.74
N VAL A 36 4.66 -15.65 -29.86
CA VAL A 36 4.19 -16.20 -31.15
C VAL A 36 2.86 -15.60 -31.53
N TRP A 37 2.00 -15.40 -30.54
CA TRP A 37 0.66 -14.87 -30.76
C TRP A 37 0.13 -14.18 -29.50
N ALA A 38 -0.70 -13.17 -29.71
CA ALA A 38 -1.47 -12.54 -28.63
C ALA A 38 -2.82 -12.05 -29.14
N ASN A 39 -3.84 -12.04 -28.27
CA ASN A 39 -5.14 -11.48 -28.60
C ASN A 39 -5.15 -9.94 -28.56
N GLY A 40 -6.25 -9.32 -29.04
CA GLY A 40 -6.38 -7.86 -29.09
C GLY A 40 -6.31 -7.20 -27.71
N VAL A 41 -6.87 -7.86 -26.68
CA VAL A 41 -6.89 -7.35 -25.31
C VAL A 41 -5.46 -7.24 -24.75
N PHE A 42 -4.64 -8.28 -24.92
CA PHE A 42 -3.23 -8.23 -24.52
C PHE A 42 -2.49 -7.08 -25.21
N ARG A 43 -2.67 -6.91 -26.52
CA ARG A 43 -2.01 -5.85 -27.31
C ARG A 43 -2.46 -4.44 -26.91
N SER A 44 -3.70 -4.28 -26.44
CA SER A 44 -4.21 -2.99 -25.96
C SER A 44 -3.60 -2.61 -24.59
N TRP A 45 -3.27 -3.58 -23.76
CA TRP A 45 -2.65 -3.34 -22.46
C TRP A 45 -1.14 -3.18 -22.53
N ILE A 46 -0.48 -3.98 -23.38
CA ILE A 46 0.97 -4.02 -23.49
C ILE A 46 1.36 -3.63 -24.92
N ALA A 47 1.37 -2.32 -25.15
CA ALA A 47 1.69 -1.76 -26.47
C ALA A 47 3.17 -2.05 -26.85
N GLY A 48 3.44 -2.10 -28.16
CA GLY A 48 4.80 -2.29 -28.69
C GLY A 48 5.30 -3.73 -28.63
N THR A 49 4.43 -4.70 -28.33
CA THR A 49 4.80 -6.12 -28.36
C THR A 49 4.45 -6.73 -29.70
N GLU A 50 5.45 -7.12 -30.47
CA GLU A 50 5.32 -7.82 -31.76
C GLU A 50 5.66 -9.30 -31.60
N GLU A 51 5.31 -10.08 -32.62
CA GLU A 51 5.75 -11.49 -32.71
C GLU A 51 7.29 -11.54 -32.69
N GLY A 52 7.84 -12.47 -31.93
CA GLY A 52 9.27 -12.58 -31.69
C GLY A 52 9.79 -11.80 -30.47
N THR A 53 8.97 -10.93 -29.83
CA THR A 53 9.36 -10.23 -28.61
C THR A 53 9.66 -11.23 -27.49
N PRO A 54 10.83 -11.15 -26.83
CA PRO A 54 11.16 -12.03 -25.72
C PRO A 54 10.24 -11.80 -24.53
N LEU A 55 9.74 -12.86 -23.89
CA LEU A 55 8.85 -12.78 -22.75
C LEU A 55 9.44 -11.98 -21.58
N ARG A 56 10.75 -12.03 -21.38
CA ARG A 56 11.47 -11.25 -20.35
C ARG A 56 11.32 -9.73 -20.50
N ASP A 57 11.10 -9.27 -21.73
CA ASP A 57 10.97 -7.85 -22.05
C ASP A 57 9.50 -7.39 -21.84
N ILE A 58 8.58 -8.35 -21.78
CA ILE A 58 7.16 -8.13 -21.53
C ILE A 58 6.87 -8.11 -20.03
N ILE A 59 7.37 -9.13 -19.29
CA ILE A 59 7.13 -9.31 -17.86
C ILE A 59 8.43 -9.07 -17.10
N GLN A 60 8.58 -7.90 -16.53
CA GLN A 60 9.77 -7.52 -15.76
C GLN A 60 9.82 -8.23 -14.40
N GLY A 61 11.04 -8.50 -13.94
CA GLY A 61 11.28 -9.04 -12.58
C GLY A 61 11.01 -10.54 -12.40
N GLN A 62 10.48 -11.24 -13.40
CA GLN A 62 10.19 -12.68 -13.32
C GLN A 62 11.32 -13.53 -13.90
N LYS A 63 11.64 -14.63 -13.21
CA LYS A 63 12.58 -15.64 -13.72
C LYS A 63 11.86 -16.52 -14.75
N VAL A 64 11.66 -16.01 -15.97
CA VAL A 64 10.93 -16.66 -17.08
C VAL A 64 11.36 -18.12 -17.29
N ALA A 65 12.65 -18.42 -17.07
CA ALA A 65 13.17 -19.78 -17.20
C ALA A 65 12.51 -20.79 -16.25
N LYS A 66 12.01 -20.35 -15.10
CA LYS A 66 11.37 -21.21 -14.09
C LYS A 66 9.90 -21.51 -14.40
N LEU A 67 9.30 -20.80 -15.34
CA LEU A 67 7.89 -20.96 -15.71
C LEU A 67 7.71 -22.12 -16.71
N TRP A 68 8.73 -22.42 -17.49
CA TRP A 68 8.68 -23.44 -18.55
C TRP A 68 8.45 -24.85 -17.98
N GLY A 69 7.61 -25.60 -18.64
CA GLY A 69 7.26 -26.98 -18.24
C GLY A 69 6.32 -27.07 -17.04
N LYS A 70 5.78 -25.93 -16.57
CA LYS A 70 4.92 -25.85 -15.39
C LYS A 70 3.61 -25.14 -15.69
N ALA A 71 2.64 -25.35 -14.80
CA ALA A 71 1.47 -24.50 -14.69
C ALA A 71 1.51 -23.78 -13.34
N GLY A 72 0.96 -22.58 -13.29
CA GLY A 72 0.92 -21.77 -12.07
C GLY A 72 0.46 -20.34 -12.35
N TRP A 73 0.74 -19.46 -11.42
CA TRP A 73 0.46 -18.03 -11.55
C TRP A 73 1.54 -17.21 -10.85
N PHE A 74 1.62 -15.96 -11.24
CA PHE A 74 2.44 -14.92 -10.59
C PHE A 74 1.81 -13.56 -10.84
N ASP A 75 2.16 -12.60 -9.98
CA ASP A 75 1.77 -11.21 -10.15
C ASP A 75 2.95 -10.42 -10.75
N CYS A 76 2.66 -9.48 -11.65
CA CYS A 76 3.67 -8.61 -12.27
C CYS A 76 3.06 -7.30 -12.76
N HIS A 77 3.93 -6.29 -12.96
CA HIS A 77 3.60 -5.08 -13.70
C HIS A 77 4.08 -5.23 -15.15
N ALA A 78 3.23 -4.84 -16.08
CA ALA A 78 3.55 -4.76 -17.50
C ALA A 78 2.71 -3.64 -18.15
N GLY A 79 3.34 -2.81 -18.99
CA GLY A 79 2.63 -1.69 -19.66
C GLY A 79 2.01 -0.68 -18.69
N GLY A 80 2.48 -0.59 -17.45
CA GLY A 80 1.91 0.29 -16.43
C GLY A 80 0.70 -0.28 -15.67
N THR A 81 0.29 -1.50 -15.98
CA THR A 81 -0.86 -2.21 -15.39
C THR A 81 -0.38 -3.35 -14.50
N PHE A 82 -1.06 -3.58 -13.39
CA PHE A 82 -0.79 -4.71 -12.49
C PHE A 82 -1.61 -5.92 -12.90
N PHE A 83 -0.93 -7.01 -13.21
CA PHE A 83 -1.55 -8.24 -13.68
C PHE A 83 -1.30 -9.42 -12.76
N ARG A 84 -2.32 -10.26 -12.60
CA ARG A 84 -2.13 -11.67 -12.27
C ARG A 84 -2.05 -12.46 -13.57
N VAL A 85 -0.96 -13.20 -13.75
CA VAL A 85 -0.69 -13.98 -14.95
C VAL A 85 -0.73 -15.46 -14.59
N PHE A 86 -1.71 -16.16 -15.16
CA PHE A 86 -1.74 -17.62 -15.13
C PHE A 86 -0.96 -18.15 -16.34
N HIS A 87 -0.14 -19.15 -16.12
CA HIS A 87 0.62 -19.77 -17.19
C HIS A 87 0.40 -21.27 -17.21
N LYS A 88 0.33 -21.82 -18.42
CA LYS A 88 0.22 -23.25 -18.65
C LYS A 88 1.12 -23.65 -19.80
N TRP A 89 1.98 -24.64 -19.54
CA TRP A 89 2.75 -25.27 -20.58
C TRP A 89 1.88 -26.28 -21.32
N VAL A 90 1.96 -26.26 -22.65
CA VAL A 90 1.25 -27.15 -23.58
C VAL A 90 2.33 -27.92 -24.36
N PRO A 91 2.53 -29.21 -24.04
CA PRO A 91 3.45 -30.05 -24.79
C PRO A 91 2.96 -30.25 -26.21
N SER A 92 3.84 -30.57 -27.13
CA SER A 92 3.45 -31.08 -28.44
C SER A 92 2.96 -32.52 -28.35
N ASP A 93 1.91 -32.83 -29.09
CA ASP A 93 1.44 -34.20 -29.25
C ASP A 93 2.25 -34.97 -30.34
N GLU A 94 3.05 -34.28 -31.12
CA GLU A 94 3.93 -34.85 -32.13
C GLU A 94 5.37 -34.98 -31.65
N PRO A 95 6.10 -36.04 -32.01
CA PRO A 95 7.48 -36.26 -31.55
C PRO A 95 8.45 -35.10 -31.83
N ASP A 96 8.26 -34.40 -32.94
CA ASP A 96 9.07 -33.25 -33.36
C ASP A 96 8.29 -31.92 -33.33
N GLY A 97 7.13 -31.92 -32.68
CA GLY A 97 6.25 -30.76 -32.60
C GLY A 97 6.73 -29.72 -31.59
N ALA A 98 6.43 -28.46 -31.85
CA ALA A 98 6.81 -27.37 -30.96
C ALA A 98 5.88 -27.29 -29.73
N SER A 99 6.48 -27.22 -28.54
CA SER A 99 5.74 -26.95 -27.30
C SER A 99 5.53 -25.45 -27.11
N PHE A 100 4.43 -25.08 -26.46
CA PHE A 100 4.07 -23.68 -26.21
C PHE A 100 3.76 -23.45 -24.74
N MET A 101 3.89 -22.20 -24.32
CA MET A 101 3.33 -21.74 -23.04
C MET A 101 2.27 -20.70 -23.32
N VAL A 102 1.08 -20.93 -22.76
CA VAL A 102 -0.03 -19.98 -22.84
C VAL A 102 -0.04 -19.17 -21.53
N LEU A 103 -0.14 -17.85 -21.67
CA LEU A 103 -0.22 -16.92 -20.56
C LEU A 103 -1.57 -16.18 -20.63
N TYR A 104 -2.25 -16.12 -19.50
CA TYR A 104 -3.51 -15.42 -19.33
C TYR A 104 -3.29 -14.26 -18.37
N PHE A 105 -3.36 -13.04 -18.88
CA PHE A 105 -3.21 -11.80 -18.13
C PHE A 105 -4.57 -11.33 -17.63
N MET A 106 -4.71 -11.19 -16.34
CA MET A 106 -5.88 -10.63 -15.68
C MET A 106 -5.49 -9.32 -15.05
N ASP A 107 -6.10 -8.23 -15.50
CA ASP A 107 -5.92 -6.91 -14.88
C ASP A 107 -6.45 -6.94 -13.43
N ARG A 108 -5.61 -6.52 -12.51
CA ARG A 108 -5.92 -6.43 -11.09
C ARG A 108 -5.58 -5.06 -10.49
N SER A 109 -5.45 -4.05 -11.35
CA SER A 109 -5.12 -2.70 -10.92
C SER A 109 -6.12 -2.12 -9.93
N ASP A 110 -7.42 -2.40 -10.13
CA ASP A 110 -8.45 -1.97 -9.17
C ASP A 110 -8.29 -2.64 -7.81
N VAL A 111 -7.90 -3.92 -7.79
CA VAL A 111 -7.66 -4.65 -6.53
C VAL A 111 -6.40 -4.13 -5.84
N GLU A 112 -5.33 -3.90 -6.58
CA GLU A 112 -4.10 -3.30 -6.05
C GLU A 112 -4.38 -1.92 -5.46
N LYS A 113 -5.10 -1.08 -6.19
CA LYS A 113 -5.51 0.25 -5.74
C LYS A 113 -6.35 0.17 -4.46
N SER A 114 -7.37 -0.69 -4.44
CA SER A 114 -8.23 -0.86 -3.26
C SER A 114 -7.46 -1.36 -2.04
N LEU A 115 -6.51 -2.29 -2.22
CA LEU A 115 -5.64 -2.77 -1.15
C LEU A 115 -4.75 -1.65 -0.61
N LYS A 116 -4.16 -0.84 -1.50
CA LYS A 116 -3.34 0.30 -1.12
C LYS A 116 -4.16 1.35 -0.37
N GLU A 117 -5.33 1.72 -0.89
CA GLU A 117 -6.23 2.67 -0.24
C GLU A 117 -6.67 2.17 1.15
N SER A 118 -6.97 0.87 1.27
CA SER A 118 -7.32 0.24 2.55
C SER A 118 -6.15 0.28 3.54
N GLU A 119 -4.92 0.01 3.11
CA GLU A 119 -3.74 0.08 3.97
C GLU A 119 -3.41 1.52 4.37
N GLU A 120 -3.53 2.48 3.45
CA GLU A 120 -3.36 3.91 3.72
C GLU A 120 -4.40 4.46 4.71
N ALA A 121 -5.64 3.98 4.62
CA ALA A 121 -6.74 4.36 5.51
C ALA A 121 -6.73 3.65 6.86
N ARG A 122 -5.88 2.63 7.04
CA ARG A 122 -5.84 1.83 8.27
C ARG A 122 -5.58 2.71 9.49
N PRO A 123 -6.39 2.59 10.56
CA PRO A 123 -6.26 3.43 11.74
C PRO A 123 -4.96 3.13 12.52
N VAL A 124 -4.36 4.19 13.02
CA VAL A 124 -3.19 4.18 13.87
C VAL A 124 -3.55 4.90 15.16
N PHE A 125 -3.32 4.26 16.29
CA PHE A 125 -3.62 4.79 17.60
C PHE A 125 -2.40 5.51 18.18
N CYS A 126 -2.61 6.71 18.76
CA CYS A 126 -1.56 7.53 19.32
C CYS A 126 -1.93 8.02 20.73
N LEU A 127 -0.99 7.94 21.64
CA LEU A 127 -1.01 8.66 22.92
C LEU A 127 0.06 9.75 22.89
N ILE A 128 -0.32 10.96 23.28
CA ILE A 128 0.57 12.12 23.28
C ILE A 128 0.61 12.68 24.70
N ARG A 129 1.79 13.04 25.18
CA ARG A 129 2.00 13.65 26.50
C ARG A 129 2.91 14.86 26.40
N ILE A 130 2.57 15.92 27.16
CA ILE A 130 3.47 17.01 27.46
C ILE A 130 4.32 16.55 28.65
N ASP A 131 5.64 16.34 28.45
CA ASP A 131 6.49 15.64 29.42
C ASP A 131 6.83 16.46 30.64
N ASN A 132 7.26 17.70 30.42
CA ASN A 132 7.89 18.55 31.45
C ASN A 132 7.00 19.71 31.91
N ILE A 133 5.67 19.55 31.87
CA ILE A 133 4.72 20.62 32.15
C ILE A 133 4.92 21.24 33.54
N GLN A 134 5.26 20.43 34.56
CA GLN A 134 5.46 20.90 35.92
C GLN A 134 6.71 21.79 36.03
N GLU A 135 7.79 21.38 35.35
CA GLU A 135 9.06 22.11 35.36
C GLU A 135 8.93 23.45 34.61
N VAL A 136 8.31 23.40 33.41
CA VAL A 136 8.12 24.59 32.57
C VAL A 136 7.23 25.61 33.27
N THR A 137 6.22 25.19 34.05
CA THR A 137 5.24 26.07 34.68
C THR A 137 5.55 26.44 36.15
N ALA A 138 6.67 25.98 36.70
CA ALA A 138 6.98 26.14 38.15
C ALA A 138 6.99 27.60 38.63
N GLU A 139 7.44 28.54 37.79
CA GLU A 139 7.57 29.96 38.11
C GLU A 139 6.50 30.85 37.44
N MET A 140 5.49 30.22 36.81
CA MET A 140 4.44 30.93 36.06
C MET A 140 3.25 31.26 36.97
N SER A 141 2.65 32.41 36.74
CA SER A 141 1.33 32.71 37.25
C SER A 141 0.26 31.82 36.61
N ASP A 142 -0.92 31.68 37.20
CA ASP A 142 -2.03 30.88 36.67
C ASP A 142 -2.44 31.35 35.27
N VAL A 143 -2.38 32.64 34.96
CA VAL A 143 -2.69 33.18 33.65
C VAL A 143 -1.66 32.77 32.61
N GLU A 144 -0.36 32.89 32.93
CA GLU A 144 0.73 32.47 32.02
C GLU A 144 0.70 30.97 31.75
N ARG A 145 0.45 30.18 32.81
CA ARG A 145 0.27 28.73 32.70
C ARG A 145 -0.88 28.35 31.76
N SER A 146 -2.03 29.00 31.92
CA SER A 146 -3.19 28.76 31.09
C SER A 146 -2.94 29.15 29.64
N ALA A 147 -2.25 30.26 29.40
CA ALA A 147 -1.89 30.70 28.06
C ALA A 147 -0.94 29.72 27.37
N LEU A 148 0.13 29.27 28.09
CA LEU A 148 1.06 28.27 27.57
C LEU A 148 0.36 26.95 27.20
N LEU A 149 -0.45 26.41 28.12
CA LEU A 149 -1.20 25.18 27.87
C LEU A 149 -2.16 25.29 26.68
N SER A 150 -2.81 26.47 26.52
CA SER A 150 -3.64 26.74 25.36
C SER A 150 -2.86 26.74 24.06
N ASP A 151 -1.69 27.37 24.02
CA ASP A 151 -0.84 27.44 22.83
C ASP A 151 -0.30 26.04 22.44
N VAL A 152 0.18 25.26 23.40
CA VAL A 152 0.59 23.86 23.15
C VAL A 152 -0.57 23.03 22.65
N THR A 153 -1.73 23.13 23.30
CA THR A 153 -2.94 22.37 22.92
C THR A 153 -3.37 22.74 21.50
N GLU A 154 -3.39 24.03 21.16
CA GLU A 154 -3.73 24.48 19.80
C GLU A 154 -2.81 23.88 18.74
N LYS A 155 -1.49 23.91 18.97
CA LYS A 155 -0.52 23.34 18.02
C LYS A 155 -0.70 21.82 17.85
N VAL A 156 -0.90 21.10 18.96
CA VAL A 156 -1.13 19.64 18.92
C VAL A 156 -2.44 19.34 18.18
N LEU A 157 -3.55 19.99 18.54
CA LEU A 157 -4.83 19.77 17.87
C LEU A 157 -4.78 20.14 16.39
N ALA A 158 -4.15 21.27 16.04
CA ALA A 158 -4.02 21.72 14.65
C ALA A 158 -3.26 20.69 13.78
N THR A 159 -2.16 20.13 14.31
CA THR A 159 -1.36 19.13 13.59
C THR A 159 -2.16 17.86 13.30
N PHE A 160 -2.81 17.27 14.29
CA PHE A 160 -3.57 16.05 14.09
C PHE A 160 -4.83 16.26 13.25
N ASN A 161 -5.52 17.39 13.40
CA ASN A 161 -6.68 17.74 12.58
C ASN A 161 -6.30 18.01 11.11
N SER A 162 -5.11 18.54 10.82
CA SER A 162 -4.65 18.76 9.43
C SER A 162 -4.41 17.45 8.67
N HIS A 163 -4.29 16.34 9.36
CA HIS A 163 -4.16 14.98 8.83
C HIS A 163 -5.46 14.17 8.85
N ASP A 164 -6.63 14.82 8.92
CA ASP A 164 -7.94 14.19 9.06
C ASP A 164 -8.00 13.21 10.26
N GLY A 165 -7.21 13.46 11.28
CA GLY A 165 -7.14 12.65 12.49
C GLY A 165 -8.19 13.05 13.51
N PHE A 166 -8.64 12.07 14.28
CA PHE A 166 -9.37 12.34 15.52
C PHE A 166 -8.36 12.58 16.64
N ILE A 167 -8.51 13.66 17.38
CA ILE A 167 -7.71 13.92 18.59
C ILE A 167 -8.58 14.48 19.70
N LYS A 168 -8.33 14.05 20.92
CA LYS A 168 -9.00 14.55 22.11
C LYS A 168 -8.02 14.65 23.27
N GLN A 169 -8.02 15.79 23.95
CA GLN A 169 -7.37 15.98 25.24
C GLN A 169 -8.26 15.35 26.34
N TYR A 170 -7.69 14.54 27.22
CA TYR A 170 -8.43 13.92 28.32
C TYR A 170 -7.94 14.36 29.72
N ASN A 171 -6.78 15.01 29.79
CA ASN A 171 -6.33 15.75 30.98
C ASN A 171 -5.42 16.93 30.58
N ALA A 172 -4.79 17.62 31.55
CA ALA A 172 -4.01 18.81 31.27
C ALA A 172 -2.79 18.60 30.37
N SER A 173 -2.21 17.39 30.35
CA SER A 173 -0.98 17.06 29.64
C SER A 173 -1.13 15.96 28.58
N ASP A 174 -2.24 15.23 28.60
CA ASP A 174 -2.36 14.01 27.78
C ASP A 174 -3.47 14.09 26.75
N PHE A 175 -3.18 13.55 25.55
CA PHE A 175 -4.10 13.47 24.43
C PHE A 175 -4.14 12.03 23.90
N VAL A 176 -5.28 11.66 23.37
CA VAL A 176 -5.48 10.46 22.59
C VAL A 176 -5.83 10.85 21.17
N ALA A 177 -5.20 10.21 20.21
CA ALA A 177 -5.48 10.45 18.79
C ALA A 177 -5.59 9.13 18.01
N CYS A 178 -6.33 9.23 16.90
CA CYS A 178 -6.39 8.19 15.89
C CYS A 178 -6.21 8.86 14.53
N ILE A 179 -5.21 8.44 13.77
CA ILE A 179 -4.88 8.95 12.45
C ILE A 179 -4.85 7.80 11.44
N SER A 180 -4.78 8.10 10.15
CA SER A 180 -4.57 7.08 9.12
C SER A 180 -3.10 6.65 9.03
N SER A 181 -2.84 5.45 8.50
CA SER A 181 -1.48 5.01 8.20
C SER A 181 -0.74 5.97 7.26
N LYS A 182 -1.47 6.58 6.31
CA LYS A 182 -0.92 7.61 5.43
C LYS A 182 -0.49 8.84 6.22
N ALA A 183 -1.35 9.34 7.11
CA ALA A 183 -1.02 10.48 7.97
C ALA A 183 0.21 10.21 8.85
N LEU A 184 0.34 8.99 9.40
CA LEU A 184 1.54 8.59 10.11
C LEU A 184 2.78 8.67 9.21
N GLN A 185 2.70 8.18 7.97
CA GLN A 185 3.82 8.24 7.05
C GLN A 185 4.22 9.70 6.74
N ASP A 186 3.24 10.57 6.49
CA ASP A 186 3.47 12.01 6.26
C ASP A 186 4.14 12.67 7.49
N MET A 187 3.73 12.29 8.71
CA MET A 187 4.37 12.76 9.94
C MET A 187 5.80 12.23 10.09
N MET A 188 6.06 10.98 9.74
CA MET A 188 7.41 10.38 9.74
C MET A 188 8.32 11.06 8.72
N ASP A 189 7.82 11.34 7.52
CA ASP A 189 8.57 12.00 6.44
C ASP A 189 8.95 13.44 6.80
N SER A 190 8.12 14.11 7.64
CA SER A 190 8.42 15.42 8.24
C SER A 190 9.20 15.34 9.57
N ASN A 191 9.69 14.15 9.94
CA ASN A 191 10.38 13.91 11.23
C ASN A 191 9.59 14.39 12.45
N PHE A 192 8.26 14.24 12.42
CA PHE A 192 7.37 14.71 13.49
C PHE A 192 7.59 16.20 13.83
N GLU A 193 7.51 17.07 12.84
CA GLU A 193 7.71 18.54 12.97
C GLU A 193 6.97 19.18 14.17
N ILE A 194 5.89 18.55 14.64
CA ILE A 194 5.15 19.00 15.84
C ILE A 194 6.04 19.09 17.08
N LEU A 195 7.02 18.21 17.22
CA LEU A 195 7.95 18.21 18.37
C LEU A 195 8.75 19.51 18.40
N ASP A 196 9.27 19.92 17.24
CA ASP A 196 10.03 21.17 17.11
C ASP A 196 9.13 22.40 17.27
N ARG A 197 7.94 22.40 16.67
CA ARG A 197 6.96 23.49 16.79
C ARG A 197 6.55 23.75 18.26
N VAL A 198 6.48 22.71 19.08
CA VAL A 198 6.15 22.85 20.50
C VAL A 198 7.38 23.33 21.29
N ARG A 199 8.58 22.89 20.96
CA ARG A 199 9.84 23.38 21.58
C ARG A 199 10.08 24.88 21.36
N GLU A 200 9.62 25.41 20.22
CA GLU A 200 9.74 26.83 19.88
C GLU A 200 8.81 27.74 20.66
N ILE A 201 7.88 27.20 21.46
CA ILE A 201 6.98 27.99 22.29
C ILE A 201 7.81 28.70 23.39
N HIS A 202 7.65 30.02 23.45
CA HIS A 202 8.34 30.83 24.44
C HIS A 202 7.81 30.57 25.85
N THR A 203 8.73 30.21 26.75
CA THR A 203 8.46 29.98 28.17
C THR A 203 9.20 31.03 29.02
N VAL A 204 8.62 31.41 30.16
CA VAL A 204 9.21 32.43 31.06
C VAL A 204 10.60 32.03 31.58
N ASN A 205 10.75 30.76 31.93
CA ASN A 205 12.01 30.20 32.46
C ASN A 205 12.96 29.69 31.36
N ARG A 206 12.59 29.85 30.06
CA ARG A 206 13.37 29.40 28.90
C ARG A 206 13.57 27.88 28.81
N ILE A 207 12.85 27.10 29.59
CA ILE A 207 12.83 25.64 29.44
C ILE A 207 11.87 25.30 28.29
N PRO A 208 12.34 24.62 27.23
CA PRO A 208 11.46 24.26 26.11
C PRO A 208 10.42 23.24 26.57
N VAL A 209 9.19 23.35 26.02
CA VAL A 209 8.16 22.34 26.20
C VAL A 209 8.54 21.13 25.37
N THR A 210 8.46 19.93 25.93
CA THR A 210 8.68 18.66 25.21
C THR A 210 7.42 17.82 25.14
N LEU A 211 7.30 17.07 24.05
CA LEU A 211 6.22 16.10 23.83
C LEU A 211 6.81 14.70 23.64
N SER A 212 6.11 13.71 24.15
CA SER A 212 6.30 12.31 23.80
C SER A 212 5.08 11.76 23.12
N ILE A 213 5.29 10.92 22.09
CA ILE A 213 4.22 10.30 21.30
C ILE A 213 4.42 8.78 21.27
N GLY A 214 3.49 8.04 21.88
CA GLY A 214 3.40 6.60 21.77
C GLY A 214 2.48 6.23 20.62
N ILE A 215 2.97 5.46 19.63
CA ILE A 215 2.24 5.13 18.39
C ILE A 215 2.13 3.63 18.27
N VAL A 216 0.92 3.15 17.96
CA VAL A 216 0.62 1.72 17.70
C VAL A 216 -0.16 1.57 16.40
N LYS A 217 0.35 0.70 15.53
CA LYS A 217 -0.32 0.22 14.33
C LYS A 217 -0.53 -1.28 14.48
N SER A 218 -1.73 -1.69 14.88
CA SER A 218 -2.06 -3.07 15.20
C SER A 218 -3.50 -3.39 14.81
N ASP A 219 -3.81 -4.66 14.57
CA ASP A 219 -5.17 -5.17 14.35
C ASP A 219 -5.82 -5.69 15.65
N GLU A 220 -5.14 -5.52 16.77
CA GLU A 220 -5.61 -5.93 18.07
C GLU A 220 -6.78 -5.07 18.59
N SER A 221 -7.41 -5.50 19.67
CA SER A 221 -8.47 -4.73 20.30
C SER A 221 -8.00 -3.35 20.79
N PHE A 222 -8.91 -2.38 20.88
CA PHE A 222 -8.57 -1.04 21.37
C PHE A 222 -7.90 -1.04 22.76
N ASN A 223 -8.30 -1.94 23.66
CA ASN A 223 -7.62 -2.08 24.96
C ASN A 223 -6.16 -2.46 24.79
N ARG A 224 -5.88 -3.41 23.90
CA ARG A 224 -4.52 -3.85 23.64
C ARG A 224 -3.69 -2.76 22.99
N GLN A 225 -4.26 -2.05 22.01
CA GLN A 225 -3.60 -0.91 21.38
C GLN A 225 -3.30 0.20 22.40
N TYR A 226 -4.22 0.46 23.34
CA TYR A 226 -3.98 1.43 24.40
C TYR A 226 -2.82 1.01 25.30
N GLU A 227 -2.78 -0.24 25.77
CA GLU A 227 -1.69 -0.78 26.60
C GLU A 227 -0.33 -0.67 25.87
N GLU A 228 -0.28 -1.04 24.60
CA GLU A 228 0.93 -0.98 23.78
C GLU A 228 1.39 0.48 23.54
N ALA A 229 0.45 1.39 23.27
CA ALA A 229 0.73 2.81 23.13
C ALA A 229 1.26 3.43 24.44
N GLN A 230 0.73 2.99 25.59
CA GLN A 230 1.20 3.41 26.89
C GLN A 230 2.66 2.96 27.11
N VAL A 231 2.99 1.71 26.79
CA VAL A 231 4.38 1.20 26.87
C VAL A 231 5.31 1.99 25.93
N ALA A 232 4.86 2.26 24.70
CA ALA A 232 5.63 3.06 23.75
C ALA A 232 5.88 4.49 24.27
N LEU A 233 4.86 5.11 24.84
CA LEU A 233 4.94 6.43 25.45
C LEU A 233 5.91 6.45 26.64
N ASP A 234 5.84 5.46 27.53
CA ASP A 234 6.74 5.36 28.70
C ASP A 234 8.20 5.15 28.27
N LEU A 235 8.44 4.42 27.16
CA LEU A 235 9.77 4.28 26.57
C LEU A 235 10.30 5.58 25.98
N ALA A 236 9.44 6.38 25.34
CA ALA A 236 9.81 7.70 24.82
C ALA A 236 10.20 8.65 25.97
N LEU A 237 9.37 8.71 27.02
CA LEU A 237 9.65 9.48 28.25
C LEU A 237 10.97 9.08 28.91
N GLY A 238 11.27 7.78 29.00
CA GLY A 238 12.51 7.26 29.61
C GLY A 238 13.78 7.62 28.83
N ARG A 239 13.66 8.05 27.56
CA ARG A 239 14.80 8.51 26.74
C ARG A 239 15.04 10.02 26.78
N GLY A 240 14.24 10.77 27.53
CA GLY A 240 14.35 12.22 27.66
C GLY A 240 13.32 13.02 26.88
N GLY A 241 12.26 12.40 26.42
CA GLY A 241 11.14 13.08 25.74
C GLY A 241 11.55 13.69 24.40
N ASP A 242 11.92 12.84 23.45
CA ASP A 242 12.15 13.17 22.01
C ASP A 242 11.64 12.05 21.10
#